data_e24a0b9fce129433f53c8ea83107dbb9
#
_entry.id   e24a0b9fce129433f53c8ea83107dbb9
#
_cell.length_a   1.000
_cell.length_b   1.000
_cell.length_c   1.000
_cell.angle_alpha   90.00
_cell.angle_beta   90.00
_cell.angle_gamma   90.00
#
_symmetry.space_group_name_H-M   'P 1'
#
loop_
_entity.id
_entity.type
_entity.pdbx_description
1 polymer ?
#
loop_
_entity_poly.entity_id
_entity_poly.type
_entity_poly.pdbx_seq_one_letter_code
_entity_poly.pdbx_strand_id
1 'polypeptide(L)'
;DKRLPSFLTIGEVERLLEAPDLSTPQGQRDRALMELLYASGIRVSELVNLNLGQVNLDTNEIRVWGKGSKERMVLMGEPAAEALRAYLQQGRPKLFGTRIRMTNALFINRYGGRLTERRVQRILEKYAHIAGIGKRVHPHMLRHTFATHLLDGGADLRVVQELLGHANLSSTQIYTHVTKSQARKVYLSAHPMAQESNNELEDS
;
A
#
# COMPACT_ATOMS: atom_id res chain seq x y z
N ASP A 1 0.97 15.45 -28.87
CA ASP A 1 0.63 14.22 -28.10
C ASP A 1 0.56 14.52 -26.60
N LYS A 2 -0.63 14.78 -26.12
CA LYS A 2 -0.85 14.86 -24.65
C LYS A 2 -0.85 13.45 -24.10
N ARG A 3 0.31 12.95 -23.68
CA ARG A 3 0.39 11.70 -22.94
C ARG A 3 -0.36 11.85 -21.62
N LEU A 4 -1.24 10.88 -21.29
CA LEU A 4 -1.88 10.83 -20.00
C LEU A 4 -0.80 10.73 -18.90
N PRO A 5 -0.98 11.43 -17.74
CA PRO A 5 -0.05 11.27 -16.63
C PRO A 5 0.13 9.82 -16.22
N SER A 6 1.35 9.45 -15.86
CA SER A 6 1.70 8.10 -15.40
C SER A 6 1.33 7.85 -13.94
N PHE A 7 0.59 8.73 -13.31
CA PHE A 7 0.10 8.62 -11.94
C PHE A 7 -1.38 9.00 -11.86
N LEU A 8 -2.02 8.63 -10.77
CA LEU A 8 -3.41 8.95 -10.50
C LEU A 8 -3.52 10.26 -9.71
N THR A 9 -4.60 11.01 -9.96
CA THR A 9 -4.98 12.13 -9.09
C THR A 9 -5.53 11.61 -7.76
N ILE A 10 -5.62 12.46 -6.75
CA ILE A 10 -6.24 12.11 -5.45
C ILE A 10 -7.68 11.63 -5.65
N GLY A 11 -8.45 12.32 -6.49
CA GLY A 11 -9.84 11.92 -6.79
C GLY A 11 -9.93 10.56 -7.48
N GLU A 12 -9.01 10.24 -8.39
CA GLU A 12 -8.95 8.92 -9.02
C GLU A 12 -8.59 7.82 -8.02
N VAL A 13 -7.64 8.09 -7.11
CA VAL A 13 -7.30 7.15 -6.03
C VAL A 13 -8.51 6.90 -5.13
N GLU A 14 -9.21 7.92 -4.70
CA GLU A 14 -10.41 7.79 -3.88
C GLU A 14 -11.46 6.90 -4.54
N ARG A 15 -11.76 7.13 -5.81
CA ARG A 15 -12.71 6.29 -6.57
C ARG A 15 -12.23 4.85 -6.71
N LEU A 16 -10.93 4.64 -6.91
CA LEU A 16 -10.36 3.30 -6.99
C LEU A 16 -10.53 2.54 -5.66
N LEU A 17 -10.19 3.20 -4.55
CA LEU A 17 -10.27 2.60 -3.22
C LEU A 17 -11.70 2.34 -2.74
N GLU A 18 -12.67 3.12 -3.20
CA GLU A 18 -14.10 2.95 -2.89
C GLU A 18 -14.79 1.88 -3.74
N ALA A 19 -14.17 1.43 -4.82
CA ALA A 19 -14.80 0.50 -5.77
C ALA A 19 -15.08 -0.91 -5.21
N PRO A 20 -14.23 -1.53 -4.34
CA PRO A 20 -14.52 -2.85 -3.83
C PRO A 20 -15.78 -2.94 -2.98
N ASP A 21 -16.52 -4.03 -3.14
CA ASP A 21 -17.66 -4.36 -2.30
C ASP A 21 -17.20 -4.93 -0.97
N LEU A 22 -17.30 -4.15 0.09
CA LEU A 22 -16.83 -4.51 1.43
C LEU A 22 -17.72 -5.55 2.14
N SER A 23 -18.88 -5.88 1.57
CA SER A 23 -19.71 -6.97 2.07
C SER A 23 -19.17 -8.36 1.72
N THR A 24 -18.19 -8.44 0.83
CA THR A 24 -17.57 -9.69 0.40
C THR A 24 -16.15 -9.84 0.96
N PRO A 25 -15.70 -11.09 1.24
CA PRO A 25 -14.32 -11.32 1.67
C PRO A 25 -13.28 -10.86 0.64
N GLN A 26 -13.56 -11.06 -0.65
CA GLN A 26 -12.69 -10.62 -1.74
C GLN A 26 -12.61 -9.10 -1.81
N GLY A 27 -13.73 -8.41 -1.62
CA GLY A 27 -13.77 -6.95 -1.60
C GLY A 27 -12.97 -6.36 -0.45
N GLN A 28 -13.06 -6.94 0.74
CA GLN A 28 -12.26 -6.54 1.90
C GLN A 28 -10.76 -6.75 1.65
N ARG A 29 -10.38 -7.89 1.07
CA ARG A 29 -9.01 -8.17 0.66
C ARG A 29 -8.52 -7.14 -0.36
N ASP A 30 -9.29 -6.90 -1.40
CA ASP A 30 -8.92 -6.03 -2.50
C ASP A 30 -8.79 -4.57 -2.05
N ARG A 31 -9.69 -4.12 -1.17
CA ARG A 31 -9.58 -2.80 -0.54
C ARG A 31 -8.28 -2.68 0.26
N ALA A 32 -8.00 -3.65 1.11
CA ALA A 32 -6.82 -3.65 1.96
C ALA A 32 -5.53 -3.64 1.15
N LEU A 33 -5.44 -4.45 0.11
CA LEU A 33 -4.25 -4.51 -0.73
C LEU A 33 -4.05 -3.22 -1.53
N MET A 34 -5.10 -2.61 -2.07
CA MET A 34 -4.99 -1.35 -2.80
C MET A 34 -4.66 -0.17 -1.87
N GLU A 35 -5.27 -0.11 -0.70
CA GLU A 35 -4.92 0.86 0.34
C GLU A 35 -3.44 0.77 0.71
N LEU A 36 -2.93 -0.45 0.87
CA LEU A 36 -1.54 -0.66 1.24
C LEU A 36 -0.58 -0.26 0.12
N LEU A 37 -0.88 -0.60 -1.12
CA LEU A 37 -0.07 -0.20 -2.28
C LEU A 37 0.07 1.33 -2.37
N TYR A 38 -1.02 2.05 -2.18
CA TYR A 38 -1.01 3.50 -2.23
C TYR A 38 -0.37 4.14 -0.99
N ALA A 39 -0.69 3.64 0.20
CA ALA A 39 -0.22 4.21 1.46
C ALA A 39 1.28 4.01 1.69
N SER A 40 1.86 2.92 1.21
CA SER A 40 3.24 2.55 1.51
C SER A 40 4.20 2.66 0.34
N GLY A 41 3.69 2.70 -0.89
CA GLY A 41 4.52 2.63 -2.09
C GLY A 41 5.24 1.30 -2.29
N ILE A 42 4.81 0.25 -1.60
CA ILE A 42 5.41 -1.09 -1.67
C ILE A 42 5.39 -1.65 -3.10
N ARG A 43 6.41 -2.41 -3.47
CA ARG A 43 6.44 -3.13 -4.74
C ARG A 43 5.47 -4.30 -4.72
N VAL A 44 4.88 -4.63 -5.88
CA VAL A 44 3.93 -5.76 -5.97
C VAL A 44 4.54 -7.09 -5.55
N SER A 45 5.80 -7.33 -5.88
CA SER A 45 6.53 -8.53 -5.44
C SER A 45 6.66 -8.61 -3.92
N GLU A 46 6.93 -7.48 -3.28
CA GLU A 46 7.02 -7.38 -1.83
C GLU A 46 5.66 -7.56 -1.17
N LEU A 47 4.61 -6.99 -1.75
CA LEU A 47 3.23 -7.11 -1.26
C LEU A 47 2.78 -8.58 -1.21
N VAL A 48 2.93 -9.31 -2.31
CA VAL A 48 2.48 -10.71 -2.38
C VAL A 48 3.32 -11.64 -1.50
N ASN A 49 4.55 -11.28 -1.22
CA ASN A 49 5.43 -12.04 -0.33
C ASN A 49 5.27 -11.70 1.16
N LEU A 50 4.43 -10.73 1.50
CA LEU A 50 4.17 -10.40 2.90
C LEU A 50 3.54 -11.57 3.65
N ASN A 51 4.03 -11.79 4.86
CA ASN A 51 3.47 -12.72 5.83
C ASN A 51 2.84 -11.97 7.00
N LEU A 52 1.96 -12.62 7.73
CA LEU A 52 1.24 -12.03 8.86
C LEU A 52 2.17 -11.40 9.90
N GLY A 53 3.30 -12.04 10.21
CA GLY A 53 4.25 -11.57 11.21
C GLY A 53 5.03 -10.32 10.84
N GLN A 54 4.94 -9.86 9.58
CA GLN A 54 5.64 -8.67 9.10
C GLN A 54 4.84 -7.39 9.31
N VAL A 55 3.57 -7.48 9.69
CA VAL A 55 2.66 -6.35 9.86
C VAL A 55 2.46 -6.06 11.35
N ASN A 56 2.66 -4.80 11.73
CA ASN A 56 2.35 -4.30 13.07
C ASN A 56 1.27 -3.22 12.96
N LEU A 57 0.05 -3.58 13.33
CA LEU A 57 -1.10 -2.67 13.27
C LEU A 57 -1.14 -1.67 14.43
N ASP A 58 -0.37 -1.90 15.50
CA ASP A 58 -0.27 -0.95 16.61
C ASP A 58 0.59 0.26 16.26
N THR A 59 1.66 0.02 15.48
CA THR A 59 2.58 1.06 15.04
C THR A 59 2.36 1.51 13.60
N ASN A 60 1.45 0.86 12.86
CA ASN A 60 1.21 1.08 11.43
C ASN A 60 2.47 0.91 10.59
N GLU A 61 3.25 -0.10 10.91
CA GLU A 61 4.52 -0.41 10.26
C GLU A 61 4.51 -1.81 9.65
N ILE A 62 5.22 -1.95 8.54
CA ILE A 62 5.42 -3.23 7.86
C ILE A 62 6.91 -3.41 7.59
N ARG A 63 7.44 -4.59 7.93
CA ARG A 63 8.79 -4.98 7.57
C ARG A 63 8.81 -5.65 6.21
N VAL A 64 9.62 -5.14 5.31
CA VAL A 64 9.71 -5.62 3.94
C VAL A 64 11.14 -6.06 3.65
N TRP A 65 11.27 -7.23 3.02
CA TRP A 65 12.54 -7.75 2.56
C TRP A 65 12.71 -7.44 1.08
N GLY A 66 13.70 -6.60 0.75
CA GLY A 66 14.07 -6.26 -0.62
C GLY A 66 15.16 -7.16 -1.19
N LYS A 67 15.68 -6.81 -2.36
CA LYS A 67 16.83 -7.49 -2.99
C LYS A 67 18.05 -7.45 -2.07
N GLY A 68 18.74 -8.60 -1.94
CA GLY A 68 19.96 -8.73 -1.16
C GLY A 68 19.72 -8.86 0.34
N SER A 69 18.56 -9.34 0.76
CA SER A 69 18.21 -9.57 2.17
C SER A 69 18.21 -8.29 3.03
N LYS A 70 18.07 -7.12 2.40
CA LYS A 70 17.92 -5.85 3.13
C LYS A 70 16.48 -5.67 3.57
N GLU A 71 16.31 -5.58 4.88
CA GLU A 71 15.04 -5.22 5.49
C GLU A 71 14.86 -3.70 5.44
N ARG A 72 13.66 -3.27 5.07
CA ARG A 72 13.25 -1.89 5.26
C ARG A 72 11.89 -1.83 5.93
N MET A 73 11.67 -0.73 6.63
CA MET A 73 10.38 -0.42 7.23
C MET A 73 9.56 0.41 6.25
N VAL A 74 8.33 0.00 5.98
CA VAL A 74 7.38 0.84 5.28
C VAL A 74 6.27 1.27 6.24
N LEU A 75 5.76 2.47 6.01
CA LEU A 75 4.70 3.06 6.81
C LEU A 75 3.38 2.95 6.07
N MET A 76 2.31 2.82 6.83
CA MET A 76 0.94 2.94 6.32
C MET A 76 0.15 3.90 7.21
N GLY A 77 -0.80 4.61 6.62
CA GLY A 77 -1.71 5.46 7.37
C GLY A 77 -2.83 4.66 8.02
N GLU A 78 -3.64 5.31 8.83
CA GLU A 78 -4.77 4.67 9.52
C GLU A 78 -5.80 4.06 8.55
N PRO A 79 -6.15 4.67 7.40
CA PRO A 79 -7.06 4.04 6.45
C PRO A 79 -6.60 2.66 5.97
N ALA A 80 -5.31 2.50 5.66
CA ALA A 80 -4.75 1.21 5.28
C ALA A 80 -4.77 0.20 6.45
N ALA A 81 -4.44 0.66 7.65
CA ALA A 81 -4.48 -0.17 8.86
C ALA A 81 -5.91 -0.66 9.16
N GLU A 82 -6.91 0.20 9.04
CA GLU A 82 -8.32 -0.18 9.23
C GLU A 82 -8.79 -1.19 8.19
N ALA A 83 -8.44 -0.99 6.92
CA ALA A 83 -8.76 -1.92 5.85
C ALA A 83 -8.10 -3.29 6.09
N LEU A 84 -6.86 -3.32 6.55
CA LEU A 84 -6.17 -4.56 6.92
C LEU A 84 -6.81 -5.24 8.11
N ARG A 85 -7.21 -4.51 9.16
CA ARG A 85 -7.92 -5.09 10.31
C ARG A 85 -9.21 -5.76 9.87
N ALA A 86 -10.02 -5.09 9.07
CA ALA A 86 -11.27 -5.65 8.56
C ALA A 86 -11.03 -6.93 7.75
N TYR A 87 -10.05 -6.91 6.86
CA TYR A 87 -9.66 -8.07 6.07
C TYR A 87 -9.16 -9.22 6.95
N LEU A 88 -8.27 -8.95 7.91
CA LEU A 88 -7.70 -9.99 8.79
C LEU A 88 -8.74 -10.60 9.73
N GLN A 89 -9.67 -9.81 10.22
CA GLN A 89 -10.70 -10.26 11.16
C GLN A 89 -11.88 -10.97 10.46
N GLN A 90 -12.26 -10.54 9.28
CA GLN A 90 -13.45 -11.00 8.58
C GLN A 90 -13.16 -11.67 7.23
N GLY A 91 -12.50 -10.96 6.33
CA GLY A 91 -12.32 -11.42 4.95
C GLY A 91 -11.41 -12.64 4.83
N ARG A 92 -10.22 -12.56 5.40
CA ARG A 92 -9.22 -13.64 5.32
C ARG A 92 -9.70 -14.95 5.93
N PRO A 93 -10.32 -14.99 7.12
CA PRO A 93 -10.90 -16.23 7.64
C PRO A 93 -11.97 -16.83 6.73
N LYS A 94 -12.82 -16.01 6.11
CA LYS A 94 -13.87 -16.48 5.19
C LYS A 94 -13.28 -17.01 3.88
N LEU A 95 -12.18 -16.45 3.40
CA LEU A 95 -11.47 -16.95 2.21
C LEU A 95 -10.86 -18.34 2.44
N PHE A 96 -10.40 -18.63 3.64
CA PHE A 96 -9.99 -19.99 4.01
C PHE A 96 -11.18 -20.95 4.07
N GLY A 97 -12.31 -20.49 4.56
CA GLY A 97 -13.49 -21.33 4.80
C GLY A 97 -13.18 -22.44 5.80
N THR A 98 -13.47 -23.69 5.42
CA THR A 98 -13.20 -24.88 6.22
C THR A 98 -11.84 -25.52 5.94
N ARG A 99 -11.03 -24.92 5.06
CA ARG A 99 -9.71 -25.46 4.70
C ARG A 99 -8.73 -25.36 5.86
N ILE A 100 -7.78 -26.29 5.91
CA ILE A 100 -6.64 -26.21 6.80
C ILE A 100 -5.79 -25.01 6.39
N ARG A 101 -5.54 -24.10 7.32
CA ARG A 101 -4.77 -22.88 7.07
C ARG A 101 -3.28 -23.23 7.05
N MET A 102 -2.73 -23.42 5.86
CA MET A 102 -1.34 -23.84 5.68
C MET A 102 -0.40 -22.68 5.32
N THR A 103 -0.91 -21.46 5.07
CA THR A 103 -0.08 -20.33 4.68
C THR A 103 -0.14 -19.18 5.66
N ASN A 104 1.03 -18.57 5.92
CA ASN A 104 1.15 -17.32 6.66
C ASN A 104 1.03 -16.09 5.74
N ALA A 105 0.77 -16.28 4.46
CA ALA A 105 0.63 -15.18 3.52
C ALA A 105 -0.44 -14.19 4.01
N LEU A 106 -0.10 -12.90 3.96
CA LEU A 106 -1.05 -11.85 4.32
C LEU A 106 -2.24 -11.83 3.35
N PHE A 107 -1.96 -11.75 2.06
CA PHE A 107 -2.98 -11.74 1.03
C PHE A 107 -3.12 -13.11 0.38
N ILE A 108 -4.33 -13.64 0.45
CA ILE A 108 -4.66 -14.98 -0.05
C ILE A 108 -5.73 -14.93 -1.15
N ASN A 109 -5.69 -15.93 -2.03
CA ASN A 109 -6.69 -16.12 -3.06
C ASN A 109 -7.93 -16.85 -2.49
N ARG A 110 -8.93 -17.07 -3.34
CA ARG A 110 -10.17 -17.77 -2.96
C ARG A 110 -9.98 -19.24 -2.58
N TYR A 111 -8.82 -19.80 -2.87
CA TYR A 111 -8.47 -21.18 -2.54
C TYR A 111 -7.62 -21.29 -1.27
N GLY A 112 -7.33 -20.18 -0.60
CA GLY A 112 -6.53 -20.12 0.61
C GLY A 112 -5.01 -20.09 0.39
N GLY A 113 -4.56 -20.00 -0.85
CA GLY A 113 -3.14 -19.86 -1.20
C GLY A 113 -2.69 -18.40 -1.33
N ARG A 114 -1.38 -18.21 -1.39
CA ARG A 114 -0.79 -16.87 -1.58
C ARG A 114 -1.25 -16.23 -2.89
N LEU A 115 -1.62 -14.96 -2.82
CA LEU A 115 -1.97 -14.17 -4.00
C LEU A 115 -0.74 -13.99 -4.90
N THR A 116 -0.95 -14.00 -6.22
CA THR A 116 0.12 -13.79 -7.20
C THR A 116 0.17 -12.34 -7.66
N GLU A 117 1.34 -11.90 -8.17
CA GLU A 117 1.49 -10.56 -8.77
C GLU A 117 0.50 -10.34 -9.92
N ARG A 118 0.34 -11.36 -10.77
CA ARG A 118 -0.61 -11.29 -11.88
C ARG A 118 -2.05 -11.08 -11.41
N ARG A 119 -2.43 -11.71 -10.30
CA ARG A 119 -3.76 -11.54 -9.72
C ARG A 119 -3.94 -10.12 -9.19
N VAL A 120 -2.94 -9.55 -8.54
CA VAL A 120 -2.96 -8.15 -8.09
C VAL A 120 -3.17 -7.20 -9.27
N GLN A 121 -2.45 -7.43 -10.36
CA GLN A 121 -2.61 -6.61 -11.57
C GLN A 121 -4.04 -6.68 -12.11
N ARG A 122 -4.65 -7.85 -12.17
CA ARG A 122 -6.04 -8.04 -12.61
C ARG A 122 -7.04 -7.38 -11.67
N ILE A 123 -6.79 -7.41 -10.37
CA ILE A 123 -7.61 -6.73 -9.36
C ILE A 123 -7.60 -5.22 -9.63
N LEU A 124 -6.44 -4.62 -9.86
CA LEU A 124 -6.32 -3.20 -10.17
C LEU A 124 -7.05 -2.83 -11.46
N GLU A 125 -6.90 -3.61 -12.52
CA GLU A 125 -7.58 -3.40 -13.80
C GLU A 125 -9.11 -3.44 -13.63
N LYS A 126 -9.62 -4.40 -12.87
CA LYS A 126 -11.04 -4.55 -12.57
C LYS A 126 -11.61 -3.31 -11.89
N TYR A 127 -10.98 -2.85 -10.82
CA TYR A 127 -11.49 -1.72 -10.05
C TYR A 127 -11.24 -0.38 -10.75
N ALA A 128 -10.20 -0.25 -11.53
CA ALA A 128 -10.02 0.91 -12.40
C ALA A 128 -11.16 1.04 -13.40
N HIS A 129 -11.60 -0.06 -13.98
CA HIS A 129 -12.74 -0.09 -14.89
C HIS A 129 -14.04 0.28 -14.17
N ILE A 130 -14.31 -0.30 -13.01
CA ILE A 130 -15.49 -0.01 -12.20
C ILE A 130 -15.51 1.47 -11.77
N ALA A 131 -14.36 2.02 -11.40
CA ALA A 131 -14.21 3.41 -10.98
C ALA A 131 -14.25 4.43 -12.14
N GLY A 132 -14.30 3.96 -13.39
CA GLY A 132 -14.32 4.82 -14.56
C GLY A 132 -13.01 5.57 -14.79
N ILE A 133 -11.88 5.00 -14.38
CA ILE A 133 -10.56 5.59 -14.59
C ILE A 133 -10.09 5.29 -16.01
N GLY A 134 -9.84 6.35 -16.79
CA GLY A 134 -9.43 6.24 -18.19
C GLY A 134 -7.94 5.93 -18.40
N LYS A 135 -7.26 5.41 -17.39
CA LYS A 135 -5.85 5.05 -17.41
C LYS A 135 -5.70 3.56 -17.14
N ARG A 136 -4.65 2.94 -17.67
CA ARG A 136 -4.29 1.57 -17.32
C ARG A 136 -3.62 1.56 -15.95
N VAL A 137 -4.35 1.14 -14.92
CA VAL A 137 -3.85 1.09 -13.55
C VAL A 137 -3.11 -0.22 -13.31
N HIS A 138 -1.88 -0.13 -12.85
CA HIS A 138 -1.01 -1.25 -12.52
C HIS A 138 -0.20 -0.93 -11.26
N PRO A 139 0.42 -1.93 -10.62
CA PRO A 139 1.11 -1.71 -9.34
C PRO A 139 2.20 -0.64 -9.40
N HIS A 140 2.98 -0.59 -10.47
CA HIS A 140 4.04 0.40 -10.63
C HIS A 140 3.47 1.84 -10.69
N MET A 141 2.32 2.02 -11.31
CA MET A 141 1.63 3.32 -11.33
C MET A 141 1.22 3.75 -9.92
N LEU A 142 0.73 2.85 -9.07
CA LEU A 142 0.39 3.18 -7.69
C LEU A 142 1.62 3.56 -6.86
N ARG A 143 2.74 2.91 -7.09
CA ARG A 143 4.01 3.27 -6.47
C ARG A 143 4.47 4.66 -6.92
N HIS A 144 4.35 4.97 -8.19
CA HIS A 144 4.64 6.28 -8.74
C HIS A 144 3.67 7.35 -8.20
N THR A 145 2.40 7.01 -8.07
CA THR A 145 1.37 7.87 -7.46
C THR A 145 1.69 8.19 -6.00
N PHE A 146 2.10 7.20 -5.23
CA PHE A 146 2.59 7.37 -3.85
C PHE A 146 3.72 8.40 -3.79
N ALA A 147 4.76 8.22 -4.61
CA ALA A 147 5.90 9.12 -4.64
C ALA A 147 5.49 10.55 -5.04
N THR A 148 4.68 10.69 -6.07
CA THR A 148 4.21 11.98 -6.58
C THR A 148 3.38 12.72 -5.54
N HIS A 149 2.43 12.05 -4.89
CA HIS A 149 1.59 12.67 -3.88
C HIS A 149 2.37 13.08 -2.63
N LEU A 150 3.37 12.31 -2.22
CA LEU A 150 4.26 12.70 -1.12
C LEU A 150 5.06 13.96 -1.47
N LEU A 151 5.65 14.01 -2.66
CA LEU A 151 6.39 15.19 -3.12
C LEU A 151 5.49 16.42 -3.22
N ASP A 152 4.29 16.27 -3.77
CA ASP A 152 3.29 17.34 -3.87
C ASP A 152 2.82 17.81 -2.48
N GLY A 153 2.80 16.91 -1.50
CA GLY A 153 2.50 17.22 -0.09
C GLY A 153 3.66 17.87 0.68
N GLY A 154 4.79 18.10 0.02
CA GLY A 154 5.95 18.79 0.60
C GLY A 154 7.04 17.87 1.14
N ALA A 155 6.96 16.56 0.90
CA ALA A 155 8.02 15.64 1.34
C ALA A 155 9.33 15.90 0.56
N ASP A 156 10.46 15.82 1.27
CA ASP A 156 11.78 15.87 0.66
C ASP A 156 12.01 14.61 -0.19
N LEU A 157 12.61 14.80 -1.37
CA LEU A 157 12.92 13.70 -2.29
C LEU A 157 13.73 12.58 -1.62
N ARG A 158 14.62 12.92 -0.71
CA ARG A 158 15.43 11.95 0.07
C ARG A 158 14.53 11.01 0.89
N VAL A 159 13.59 11.58 1.59
CA VAL A 159 12.66 10.81 2.44
C VAL A 159 11.80 9.89 1.57
N VAL A 160 11.31 10.39 0.44
CA VAL A 160 10.55 9.58 -0.51
C VAL A 160 11.38 8.41 -1.03
N GLN A 161 12.64 8.65 -1.42
CA GLN A 161 13.54 7.59 -1.87
C GLN A 161 13.82 6.56 -0.78
N GLU A 162 13.98 7.00 0.46
CA GLU A 162 14.18 6.10 1.61
C GLU A 162 12.94 5.25 1.87
N LEU A 163 11.76 5.84 1.85
CA LEU A 163 10.49 5.11 1.98
C LEU A 163 10.28 4.08 0.86
N LEU A 164 10.72 4.40 -0.35
CA LEU A 164 10.65 3.49 -1.49
C LEU A 164 11.71 2.39 -1.47
N GLY A 165 12.77 2.55 -0.67
CA GLY A 165 13.85 1.58 -0.62
C GLY A 165 14.63 1.50 -1.93
N HIS A 166 14.92 2.64 -2.57
CA HIS A 166 15.76 2.67 -3.76
C HIS A 166 17.17 2.20 -3.45
N ALA A 167 17.57 1.08 -4.04
CA ALA A 167 18.91 0.48 -3.89
C ALA A 167 19.97 1.15 -4.76
N ASN A 168 19.85 2.44 -5.07
CA ASN A 168 20.87 3.15 -5.83
C ASN A 168 22.00 3.57 -4.88
N LEU A 169 23.11 2.86 -4.97
CA LEU A 169 24.27 2.99 -4.06
C LEU A 169 24.80 4.43 -3.95
N SER A 170 24.68 5.23 -5.01
CA SER A 170 25.14 6.63 -4.99
C SER A 170 24.22 7.54 -4.15
N SER A 171 22.97 7.21 -4.00
CA SER A 171 22.04 7.94 -3.16
C SER A 171 22.07 7.47 -1.70
N THR A 172 22.38 6.20 -1.44
CA THR A 172 22.48 5.66 -0.08
C THR A 172 23.65 6.20 0.72
N GLN A 173 24.78 6.54 0.10
CA GLN A 173 25.94 7.12 0.81
C GLN A 173 25.69 8.53 1.32
N ILE A 174 24.78 9.28 0.71
CA ILE A 174 24.45 10.66 1.10
C ILE A 174 23.34 10.68 2.15
N TYR A 175 22.51 9.60 2.25
CA TYR A 175 21.24 9.59 2.97
C TYR A 175 21.16 8.61 4.14
N THR A 176 22.29 8.12 4.62
CA THR A 176 22.38 7.17 5.74
C THR A 176 21.89 7.72 7.08
N HIS A 177 21.35 8.94 7.13
CA HIS A 177 20.98 9.61 8.37
C HIS A 177 19.50 9.99 8.50
N VAL A 178 18.61 9.53 7.58
CA VAL A 178 17.17 9.68 7.82
C VAL A 178 16.75 8.62 8.84
N THR A 179 16.51 9.06 10.06
CA THR A 179 16.01 8.17 11.11
C THR A 179 14.58 7.75 10.81
N LYS A 180 14.18 6.59 11.34
CA LYS A 180 12.80 6.08 11.27
C LYS A 180 11.77 7.11 11.75
N SER A 181 12.08 7.85 12.80
CA SER A 181 11.19 8.90 13.34
C SER A 181 11.06 10.10 12.40
N GLN A 182 12.13 10.49 11.71
CA GLN A 182 12.09 11.55 10.71
C GLN A 182 11.27 11.16 9.49
N ALA A 183 11.45 9.94 8.97
CA ALA A 183 10.67 9.41 7.87
C ALA A 183 9.17 9.36 8.21
N ARG A 184 8.81 8.90 9.41
CA ARG A 184 7.44 8.87 9.88
C ARG A 184 6.84 10.28 9.96
N LYS A 185 7.56 11.24 10.52
CA LYS A 185 7.10 12.62 10.68
C LYS A 185 6.80 13.26 9.32
N VAL A 186 7.68 13.09 8.35
CA VAL A 186 7.50 13.60 6.98
C VAL A 186 6.33 12.90 6.30
N TYR A 187 6.22 11.59 6.43
CA TYR A 187 5.09 10.82 5.89
C TYR A 187 3.75 11.31 6.42
N LEU A 188 3.60 11.48 7.73
CA LEU A 188 2.36 11.94 8.36
C LEU A 188 1.99 13.36 7.95
N SER A 189 2.96 14.23 7.67
CA SER A 189 2.70 15.59 7.23
C SER A 189 2.40 15.71 5.73
N ALA A 190 2.88 14.80 4.90
CA ALA A 190 2.87 14.92 3.45
C ALA A 190 1.90 13.98 2.74
N HIS A 191 1.67 12.75 3.27
CA HIS A 191 0.80 11.78 2.60
C HIS A 191 -0.66 12.16 2.77
N PRO A 192 -1.48 12.21 1.68
CA PRO A 192 -2.88 12.66 1.76
C PRO A 192 -3.74 11.87 2.76
N MET A 193 -3.61 10.55 2.78
CA MET A 193 -4.39 9.67 3.69
C MET A 193 -3.96 9.80 5.16
N ALA A 194 -2.70 10.16 5.43
CA ALA A 194 -2.23 10.41 6.78
C ALA A 194 -2.70 11.77 7.33
N GLN A 195 -2.85 12.77 6.47
CA GLN A 195 -3.37 14.09 6.83
C GLN A 195 -4.83 14.07 7.26
N GLU A 196 -5.67 13.25 6.61
CA GLU A 196 -7.08 13.09 6.98
C GLU A 196 -7.24 12.58 8.41
N SER A 197 -6.40 11.64 8.83
CA SER A 197 -6.42 11.10 10.19
C SER A 197 -6.04 12.13 11.26
N ASN A 198 -5.22 13.12 10.92
CA ASN A 198 -4.84 14.17 11.86
C ASN A 198 -5.95 15.22 12.04
N ASN A 199 -6.70 15.51 11.00
CA ASN A 199 -7.80 16.49 11.08
C ASN A 199 -8.94 16.01 11.98
N GLU A 200 -9.20 14.71 12.03
CA GLU A 200 -10.22 14.13 12.91
C GLU A 200 -9.86 14.23 14.40
N LEU A 201 -8.57 14.35 14.72
CA LEU A 201 -8.09 14.47 16.11
C LEU A 201 -8.07 15.91 16.61
N GLU A 202 -8.03 16.90 15.71
CA GLU A 202 -8.05 18.32 16.09
C GLU A 202 -9.46 18.85 16.29
N ASP A 203 -10.48 18.21 15.71
CA ASP A 203 -11.90 18.59 15.84
C ASP A 203 -12.63 17.85 17.00
N SER A 204 -11.90 17.08 17.81
CA SER A 204 -12.44 16.36 18.97
C SER A 204 -12.00 17.04 20.27
#